data_ac7c29fb4ad80678b3bbf8f9ec5a0295
#
_entry.id   ac7c29fb4ad80678b3bbf8f9ec5a0295
#
_cell.length_a   1.000
_cell.length_b   1.000
_cell.length_c   1.000
_cell.angle_alpha   90.00
_cell.angle_beta   90.00
_cell.angle_gamma   90.00
#
_symmetry.space_group_name_H-M   'P 1'
#
loop_
_entity.id
_entity.type
_entity.pdbx_description
1 polymer ?
#
loop_
_entity_poly.entity_id
_entity_poly.type
_entity_poly.pdbx_seq_one_letter_code
_entity_poly.pdbx_strand_id
1 'polypeptide(L)'
;MKKTIALVLTLCLLMMTAAFGVAETVDDAATAAAFMDNIKGTYEALFPVITLPEYDQIWLDACAAVLGEGAAPATAEMLKAACNGTIYGQEAIDAFGDGSEGAQFDCLFINGVSRITFDGMTVSGVDDKGESVFKHEYTYAGHLSLAGMMDGYLFETADEDAGEFRYFYMMPDTPATTYHLEFRYGSNTEDLAKYNEGPYAYWLAAGFPVDADEEMIKDVITLFCLENMDYSAHTEEALGQLTDLGFTGTWQADLTPFGESYANMELIMTIDEKGHGITLMNGQQTADFEAYALDNGEKGDGIGIYVAFSNPEQEAEDAPYLMTVNENGQTVLTLTADDGTISWIKQAAE
;
A
#
# COMPACT_ATOMS: atom_id res chain seq x y z
N MET A 1 2.70 4.64 12.39
CA MET A 1 2.30 6.05 12.59
C MET A 1 3.05 7.07 11.72
N LYS A 2 4.20 6.76 11.14
CA LYS A 2 5.00 7.74 10.34
C LYS A 2 4.73 7.70 8.83
N LYS A 3 3.93 6.76 8.32
CA LYS A 3 3.93 6.36 6.90
C LYS A 3 2.67 6.72 6.12
N THR A 4 1.56 6.90 6.79
CA THR A 4 0.24 7.15 6.21
C THR A 4 0.07 8.57 5.65
N ILE A 5 0.97 9.45 5.97
CA ILE A 5 0.81 10.88 5.82
C ILE A 5 1.44 11.41 4.53
N ALA A 6 2.48 10.73 4.04
CA ALA A 6 3.11 11.09 2.77
C ALA A 6 2.10 11.07 1.61
N LEU A 7 1.10 10.20 1.64
CA LEU A 7 0.20 10.02 0.50
C LEU A 7 -0.87 11.10 0.38
N VAL A 8 -1.49 11.56 1.47
CA VAL A 8 -2.47 12.65 1.35
C VAL A 8 -1.79 13.96 0.95
N LEU A 9 -0.58 14.20 1.46
CA LEU A 9 0.30 15.28 1.00
C LEU A 9 0.84 15.02 -0.40
N THR A 10 1.23 13.80 -0.73
CA THR A 10 1.68 13.39 -2.06
C THR A 10 0.52 13.41 -3.05
N LEU A 11 -0.71 13.08 -2.66
CA LEU A 11 -1.90 13.19 -3.50
C LEU A 11 -2.21 14.65 -3.84
N CYS A 12 -2.14 15.54 -2.87
CA CYS A 12 -2.24 16.99 -3.12
C CYS A 12 -1.06 17.49 -3.97
N LEU A 13 0.16 16.98 -3.77
CA LEU A 13 1.36 17.35 -4.52
C LEU A 13 1.41 16.71 -5.92
N LEU A 14 1.04 15.45 -6.10
CA LEU A 14 1.02 14.78 -7.42
C LEU A 14 -0.06 15.36 -8.36
N MET A 15 -1.23 15.73 -7.82
CA MET A 15 -2.23 16.44 -8.62
C MET A 15 -1.78 17.85 -9.01
N MET A 16 -0.86 18.45 -8.25
CA MET A 16 -0.31 19.78 -8.52
C MET A 16 0.86 19.74 -9.53
N THR A 17 1.65 18.68 -9.56
CA THR A 17 2.71 18.52 -10.58
C THR A 17 2.16 18.23 -11.98
N ALA A 18 1.00 17.60 -12.08
CA ALA A 18 0.32 17.38 -13.36
C ALA A 18 -0.23 18.69 -13.99
N ALA A 19 -0.41 19.76 -13.19
CA ALA A 19 -0.90 21.05 -13.66
C ALA A 19 0.21 22.02 -14.10
N PHE A 20 1.45 21.80 -13.68
CA PHE A 20 2.60 22.65 -14.03
C PHE A 20 3.64 21.82 -14.75
N GLY A 21 3.51 21.73 -16.07
CA GLY A 21 4.50 21.11 -16.96
C GLY A 21 5.83 21.87 -16.97
N VAL A 22 6.61 21.71 -15.92
CA VAL A 22 8.06 21.86 -15.93
C VAL A 22 8.60 20.52 -15.48
N ALA A 23 8.75 19.60 -16.42
CA ALA A 23 9.53 18.39 -16.20
C ALA A 23 10.98 18.85 -15.88
N GLU A 24 11.35 18.91 -14.60
CA GLU A 24 12.73 18.57 -14.27
C GLU A 24 12.92 17.15 -14.80
N THR A 25 13.91 16.96 -15.66
CA THR A 25 14.34 15.63 -16.09
C THR A 25 14.96 14.97 -14.84
N VAL A 26 14.15 14.29 -14.05
CA VAL A 26 14.64 13.38 -13.02
C VAL A 26 15.49 12.36 -13.77
N ASP A 27 16.71 12.12 -13.32
CA ASP A 27 17.52 11.02 -13.83
C ASP A 27 16.93 9.73 -13.27
N ASP A 28 16.00 9.10 -14.01
CA ASP A 28 15.33 7.87 -13.63
C ASP A 28 16.31 6.76 -13.23
N ALA A 29 17.47 6.71 -13.88
CA ALA A 29 18.50 5.73 -13.55
C ALA A 29 19.14 6.02 -12.16
N ALA A 30 19.33 7.30 -11.80
CA ALA A 30 19.83 7.67 -10.49
C ALA A 30 18.78 7.39 -9.41
N THR A 31 17.51 7.63 -9.69
CA THR A 31 16.40 7.32 -8.78
C THR A 31 16.27 5.82 -8.56
N ALA A 32 16.32 5.02 -9.62
CA ALA A 32 16.30 3.56 -9.53
C ALA A 32 17.52 2.99 -8.78
N ALA A 33 18.71 3.59 -8.95
CA ALA A 33 19.90 3.20 -8.19
C ALA A 33 19.77 3.55 -6.70
N ALA A 34 19.19 4.70 -6.37
CA ALA A 34 18.91 5.08 -4.99
C ALA A 34 17.87 4.17 -4.35
N PHE A 35 16.84 3.76 -5.10
CA PHE A 35 15.87 2.75 -4.66
C PHE A 35 16.57 1.44 -4.31
N MET A 36 17.42 0.89 -5.19
CA MET A 36 18.17 -0.34 -4.92
C MET A 36 19.12 -0.22 -3.71
N ASP A 37 19.65 0.97 -3.45
CA ASP A 37 20.44 1.23 -2.25
C ASP A 37 19.57 1.27 -0.97
N ASN A 38 18.34 1.75 -1.05
CA ASN A 38 17.40 1.83 0.07
C ASN A 38 16.84 0.46 0.48
N ILE A 39 16.78 -0.50 -0.45
CA ILE A 39 16.29 -1.85 -0.18
C ILE A 39 17.39 -2.87 0.12
N LYS A 40 18.62 -2.42 0.37
CA LYS A 40 19.73 -3.34 0.71
C LYS A 40 19.36 -4.22 1.89
N GLY A 41 19.50 -5.53 1.70
CA GLY A 41 19.17 -6.51 2.73
C GLY A 41 18.95 -7.91 2.15
N THR A 42 18.67 -8.84 3.04
CA THR A 42 18.25 -10.20 2.68
C THR A 42 16.78 -10.38 3.03
N TYR A 43 16.04 -10.95 2.11
CA TYR A 43 14.59 -11.10 2.18
C TYR A 43 14.22 -12.56 2.01
N GLU A 44 13.14 -12.96 2.68
CA GLU A 44 12.44 -14.22 2.48
C GLU A 44 10.97 -13.92 2.15
N ALA A 45 10.22 -14.93 1.70
CA ALA A 45 8.82 -14.72 1.33
C ALA A 45 7.99 -14.31 2.55
N LEU A 46 7.19 -13.25 2.40
CA LEU A 46 6.42 -12.62 3.47
C LEU A 46 5.40 -13.58 4.12
N PHE A 47 4.56 -14.23 3.31
CA PHE A 47 3.41 -14.97 3.82
C PHE A 47 3.77 -16.13 4.75
N PRO A 48 4.79 -16.96 4.47
CA PRO A 48 5.23 -18.00 5.40
C PRO A 48 5.67 -17.46 6.77
N VAL A 49 6.17 -16.23 6.83
CA VAL A 49 6.60 -15.60 8.08
C VAL A 49 5.39 -15.11 8.87
N ILE A 50 4.56 -14.26 8.27
CA ILE A 50 3.47 -13.61 9.01
C ILE A 50 2.33 -14.55 9.39
N THR A 51 2.21 -15.71 8.73
CA THR A 51 1.18 -16.71 9.06
C THR A 51 1.60 -17.71 10.12
N LEU A 52 2.79 -17.57 10.71
CA LEU A 52 3.23 -18.42 11.83
C LEU A 52 2.25 -18.32 13.02
N PRO A 53 1.97 -19.45 13.70
CA PRO A 53 1.02 -19.47 14.82
C PRO A 53 1.35 -18.52 15.97
N GLU A 54 2.61 -18.16 16.14
CA GLU A 54 3.07 -17.22 17.17
C GLU A 54 2.53 -15.80 16.97
N TYR A 55 2.06 -15.46 15.75
CA TYR A 55 1.49 -14.16 15.40
C TYR A 55 -0.05 -14.16 15.35
N ASP A 56 -0.71 -15.26 15.71
CA ASP A 56 -2.18 -15.37 15.67
C ASP A 56 -2.89 -14.26 16.44
N GLN A 57 -2.31 -13.84 17.58
CA GLN A 57 -2.90 -12.76 18.35
C GLN A 57 -2.83 -11.41 17.64
N ILE A 58 -1.78 -11.14 16.89
CA ILE A 58 -1.65 -9.90 16.10
C ILE A 58 -2.73 -9.84 15.02
N TRP A 59 -2.98 -10.96 14.33
CA TRP A 59 -4.07 -11.06 13.35
C TRP A 59 -5.44 -10.80 13.98
N LEU A 60 -5.69 -11.40 15.15
CA LEU A 60 -6.95 -11.19 15.88
C LEU A 60 -7.12 -9.74 16.31
N ASP A 61 -6.07 -9.12 16.86
CA ASP A 61 -6.11 -7.74 17.33
C ASP A 61 -6.32 -6.77 16.16
N ALA A 62 -5.62 -6.99 15.03
CA ALA A 62 -5.78 -6.16 13.84
C ALA A 62 -7.21 -6.25 13.26
N CYS A 63 -7.76 -7.47 13.14
CA CYS A 63 -9.13 -7.66 12.68
C CYS A 63 -10.16 -7.11 13.69
N ALA A 64 -9.92 -7.25 14.98
CA ALA A 64 -10.83 -6.76 16.00
C ALA A 64 -10.88 -5.22 16.06
N ALA A 65 -9.76 -4.58 15.80
CA ALA A 65 -9.68 -3.12 15.76
C ALA A 65 -10.59 -2.50 14.67
N VAL A 66 -10.86 -3.25 13.60
CA VAL A 66 -11.69 -2.78 12.48
C VAL A 66 -13.12 -3.32 12.57
N LEU A 67 -13.29 -4.63 12.81
CA LEU A 67 -14.58 -5.33 12.69
C LEU A 67 -15.18 -5.74 14.04
N GLY A 68 -14.48 -5.45 15.15
CA GLY A 68 -14.87 -5.85 16.50
C GLY A 68 -14.54 -7.31 16.82
N GLU A 69 -14.47 -7.63 18.12
CA GLU A 69 -14.05 -8.95 18.65
C GLU A 69 -14.88 -10.13 18.11
N GLY A 70 -16.16 -9.89 17.78
CA GLY A 70 -17.07 -10.94 17.33
C GLY A 70 -16.75 -11.45 15.91
N ALA A 71 -16.31 -10.59 15.02
CA ALA A 71 -15.99 -10.91 13.64
C ALA A 71 -14.50 -11.31 13.46
N ALA A 72 -13.63 -10.81 14.31
CA ALA A 72 -12.18 -10.96 14.19
C ALA A 72 -11.69 -12.39 13.97
N PRO A 73 -12.15 -13.44 14.69
CA PRO A 73 -11.62 -14.78 14.49
C PRO A 73 -11.87 -15.34 13.10
N ALA A 74 -13.08 -15.15 12.57
CA ALA A 74 -13.43 -15.65 11.23
C ALA A 74 -12.69 -14.87 10.13
N THR A 75 -12.55 -13.56 10.30
CA THR A 75 -11.84 -12.69 9.36
C THR A 75 -10.34 -13.00 9.34
N ALA A 76 -9.71 -13.11 10.51
CA ALA A 76 -8.30 -13.46 10.61
C ALA A 76 -8.01 -14.84 9.98
N GLU A 77 -8.87 -15.84 10.19
CA GLU A 77 -8.74 -17.16 9.56
C GLU A 77 -8.86 -17.04 8.03
N MET A 78 -9.82 -16.28 7.52
CA MET A 78 -10.03 -16.06 6.09
C MET A 78 -8.80 -15.36 5.45
N LEU A 79 -8.31 -14.28 6.05
CA LEU A 79 -7.16 -13.54 5.53
C LEU A 79 -5.88 -14.38 5.56
N LYS A 80 -5.62 -15.11 6.66
CA LYS A 80 -4.49 -16.05 6.72
C LYS A 80 -4.61 -17.17 5.68
N ALA A 81 -5.82 -17.64 5.37
CA ALA A 81 -6.04 -18.63 4.32
C ALA A 81 -5.72 -18.06 2.92
N ALA A 82 -6.03 -16.78 2.68
CA ALA A 82 -5.66 -16.09 1.44
C ALA A 82 -4.14 -15.98 1.24
N CYS A 83 -3.37 -15.86 2.34
CA CYS A 83 -1.90 -15.84 2.32
C CYS A 83 -1.25 -17.19 1.95
N ASN A 84 -2.00 -18.26 1.86
CA ASN A 84 -1.49 -19.61 1.57
C ASN A 84 -1.65 -20.01 0.10
N GLY A 85 -1.83 -19.05 -0.81
CA GLY A 85 -1.78 -19.29 -2.25
C GLY A 85 -0.43 -19.85 -2.67
N THR A 86 -0.44 -20.98 -3.39
CA THR A 86 0.77 -21.66 -3.85
C THR A 86 0.74 -21.98 -5.34
N ILE A 87 -0.24 -21.45 -6.07
CA ILE A 87 -0.42 -21.69 -7.49
C ILE A 87 -0.29 -20.40 -8.29
N TYR A 88 0.37 -20.48 -9.42
CA TYR A 88 0.54 -19.37 -10.37
C TYR A 88 0.57 -19.89 -11.82
N GLY A 89 0.59 -19.00 -12.78
CA GLY A 89 0.63 -19.35 -14.19
C GLY A 89 -0.65 -20.04 -14.66
N GLN A 90 -0.52 -21.07 -15.48
CA GLN A 90 -1.68 -21.74 -16.09
C GLN A 90 -2.61 -22.37 -15.06
N GLU A 91 -2.07 -22.92 -13.97
CA GLU A 91 -2.88 -23.51 -12.90
C GLU A 91 -3.76 -22.46 -12.21
N ALA A 92 -3.22 -21.26 -11.96
CA ALA A 92 -4.00 -20.17 -11.40
C ALA A 92 -5.03 -19.60 -12.39
N ILE A 93 -4.68 -19.52 -13.68
CA ILE A 93 -5.63 -19.13 -14.73
C ILE A 93 -6.81 -20.12 -14.78
N ASP A 94 -6.53 -21.41 -14.71
CA ASP A 94 -7.57 -22.46 -14.74
C ASP A 94 -8.45 -22.41 -13.47
N ALA A 95 -7.89 -22.01 -12.32
CA ALA A 95 -8.61 -21.93 -11.06
C ALA A 95 -9.40 -20.62 -10.88
N PHE A 96 -8.86 -19.48 -11.33
CA PHE A 96 -9.38 -18.14 -11.00
C PHE A 96 -9.79 -17.32 -12.22
N GLY A 97 -9.47 -17.78 -13.44
CA GLY A 97 -9.63 -16.98 -14.66
C GLY A 97 -11.06 -16.63 -15.03
N ASP A 98 -12.06 -17.33 -14.50
CA ASP A 98 -13.48 -17.05 -14.70
C ASP A 98 -14.06 -16.02 -13.71
N GLY A 99 -13.27 -15.62 -12.69
CA GLY A 99 -13.67 -14.65 -11.66
C GLY A 99 -14.75 -15.15 -10.70
N SER A 100 -15.05 -16.45 -10.69
CA SER A 100 -16.12 -17.05 -9.88
C SER A 100 -15.75 -17.25 -8.41
N GLU A 101 -14.45 -17.31 -8.11
CA GLU A 101 -13.92 -17.44 -6.76
C GLU A 101 -12.92 -16.30 -6.49
N GLY A 102 -12.79 -15.89 -5.22
CA GLY A 102 -11.81 -14.88 -4.82
C GLY A 102 -10.40 -15.30 -5.23
N ALA A 103 -9.73 -14.48 -6.02
CA ALA A 103 -8.39 -14.79 -6.50
C ALA A 103 -7.45 -14.90 -5.30
N GLN A 104 -6.81 -16.06 -5.17
CA GLN A 104 -5.64 -16.21 -4.33
C GLN A 104 -4.43 -15.86 -5.19
N PHE A 105 -3.52 -15.04 -4.67
CA PHE A 105 -2.29 -14.72 -5.36
C PHE A 105 -1.10 -15.38 -4.65
N ASP A 106 -0.16 -15.84 -5.45
CA ASP A 106 1.06 -16.46 -4.96
C ASP A 106 2.11 -15.36 -4.75
N CYS A 107 2.57 -15.20 -3.50
CA CYS A 107 3.63 -14.26 -3.13
C CYS A 107 4.94 -14.95 -2.75
N LEU A 108 5.08 -16.24 -3.02
CA LEU A 108 6.29 -16.99 -2.73
C LEU A 108 7.41 -16.66 -3.73
N PHE A 109 8.64 -16.90 -3.34
CA PHE A 109 9.75 -16.93 -4.30
C PHE A 109 9.69 -18.23 -5.10
N ILE A 110 9.90 -18.13 -6.40
CA ILE A 110 9.83 -19.26 -7.35
C ILE A 110 11.22 -19.64 -7.86
N ASN A 111 11.30 -20.65 -8.71
CA ASN A 111 12.56 -21.11 -9.33
C ASN A 111 13.62 -21.58 -8.33
N GLY A 112 13.19 -22.16 -7.19
CA GLY A 112 14.06 -22.78 -6.20
C GLY A 112 14.77 -21.80 -5.26
N VAL A 113 14.36 -20.53 -5.26
CA VAL A 113 14.91 -19.51 -4.37
C VAL A 113 14.13 -19.47 -3.06
N SER A 114 14.84 -19.47 -1.92
CA SER A 114 14.25 -19.29 -0.59
C SER A 114 14.57 -17.93 0.01
N ARG A 115 15.70 -17.33 -0.36
CA ARG A 115 16.11 -16.00 0.07
C ARG A 115 16.75 -15.23 -1.07
N ILE A 116 16.45 -13.95 -1.15
CA ILE A 116 17.06 -13.01 -2.10
C ILE A 116 17.79 -11.92 -1.32
N THR A 117 19.02 -11.62 -1.75
CA THR A 117 19.80 -10.51 -1.20
C THR A 117 19.99 -9.45 -2.26
N PHE A 118 19.58 -8.23 -1.93
CA PHE A 118 19.87 -7.01 -2.67
C PHE A 118 21.08 -6.30 -2.04
N ASP A 119 22.14 -6.12 -2.80
CA ASP A 119 23.33 -5.34 -2.43
C ASP A 119 23.59 -4.27 -3.49
N GLY A 120 22.78 -3.23 -3.48
CA GLY A 120 22.68 -2.27 -4.57
C GLY A 120 22.30 -2.99 -5.85
N MET A 121 23.06 -2.76 -6.92
CA MET A 121 22.78 -3.35 -8.23
C MET A 121 23.21 -4.84 -8.35
N THR A 122 23.77 -5.45 -7.30
CA THR A 122 24.02 -6.90 -7.25
C THR A 122 22.87 -7.60 -6.54
N VAL A 123 22.20 -8.52 -7.23
CA VAL A 123 21.15 -9.36 -6.65
C VAL A 123 21.58 -10.81 -6.66
N SER A 124 21.34 -11.52 -5.56
CA SER A 124 21.66 -12.94 -5.45
C SER A 124 20.57 -13.69 -4.70
N GLY A 125 20.42 -14.97 -5.01
CA GLY A 125 19.47 -15.85 -4.38
C GLY A 125 20.11 -17.16 -3.93
N VAL A 126 19.60 -17.69 -2.80
CA VAL A 126 19.99 -19.00 -2.27
C VAL A 126 18.75 -19.89 -2.08
N ASP A 127 18.94 -21.19 -2.11
CA ASP A 127 17.91 -22.18 -1.81
C ASP A 127 17.69 -22.36 -0.29
N ASP A 128 16.86 -23.32 0.09
CA ASP A 128 16.53 -23.69 1.48
C ASP A 128 17.73 -24.23 2.27
N LYS A 129 18.81 -24.66 1.57
CA LYS A 129 20.05 -25.15 2.18
C LYS A 129 21.13 -24.06 2.26
N GLY A 130 20.86 -22.88 1.70
CA GLY A 130 21.81 -21.80 1.57
C GLY A 130 22.78 -21.96 0.38
N GLU A 131 22.51 -22.88 -0.56
CA GLU A 131 23.29 -23.01 -1.78
C GLU A 131 22.92 -21.93 -2.78
N SER A 132 23.89 -21.38 -3.51
CA SER A 132 23.66 -20.31 -4.48
C SER A 132 22.81 -20.80 -5.65
N VAL A 133 21.69 -20.14 -5.90
CA VAL A 133 20.83 -20.35 -7.07
C VAL A 133 21.25 -19.42 -8.20
N PHE A 134 21.44 -18.13 -7.88
CA PHE A 134 21.93 -17.12 -8.84
C PHE A 134 22.69 -16.01 -8.13
N LYS A 135 23.51 -15.29 -8.89
CA LYS A 135 24.12 -14.03 -8.49
C LYS A 135 24.52 -13.24 -9.72
N HIS A 136 23.87 -12.10 -9.94
CA HIS A 136 24.11 -11.26 -11.11
C HIS A 136 24.22 -9.79 -10.73
N GLU A 137 24.88 -9.01 -11.59
CA GLU A 137 24.90 -7.56 -11.55
C GLU A 137 23.85 -7.04 -12.54
N TYR A 138 23.04 -6.09 -12.10
CA TYR A 138 21.93 -5.53 -12.86
C TYR A 138 22.18 -4.08 -13.24
N THR A 139 21.51 -3.63 -14.27
CA THR A 139 21.45 -2.24 -14.68
C THR A 139 20.00 -1.84 -14.86
N TYR A 140 19.68 -0.57 -14.60
CA TYR A 140 18.36 -0.04 -14.85
C TYR A 140 18.03 -0.09 -16.34
N ALA A 141 16.92 -0.70 -16.70
CA ALA A 141 16.46 -0.91 -18.07
C ALA A 141 15.20 -0.09 -18.43
N GLY A 142 14.69 0.72 -17.49
CA GLY A 142 13.50 1.53 -17.67
C GLY A 142 12.40 1.18 -16.70
N HIS A 143 11.16 1.52 -17.06
CA HIS A 143 9.96 1.15 -16.32
C HIS A 143 9.23 0.00 -17.01
N LEU A 144 8.51 -0.78 -16.21
CA LEU A 144 7.56 -1.78 -16.67
C LEU A 144 6.24 -1.55 -15.93
N SER A 145 5.12 -1.63 -16.67
CA SER A 145 3.79 -1.56 -16.07
C SER A 145 3.19 -2.96 -16.00
N LEU A 146 2.94 -3.46 -14.79
CA LEU A 146 2.29 -4.74 -14.57
C LEU A 146 0.78 -4.57 -14.77
N ALA A 147 0.23 -5.33 -15.71
CA ALA A 147 -1.17 -5.25 -16.15
C ALA A 147 -1.62 -3.85 -16.64
N GLY A 148 -0.69 -2.94 -16.94
CA GLY A 148 -1.00 -1.55 -17.29
C GLY A 148 -1.49 -0.69 -16.12
N MET A 149 -1.32 -1.16 -14.88
CA MET A 149 -1.83 -0.49 -13.68
C MET A 149 -0.75 -0.21 -12.64
N MET A 150 0.21 -1.11 -12.46
CA MET A 150 1.26 -1.00 -11.45
C MET A 150 2.60 -0.74 -12.13
N ASP A 151 3.06 0.52 -12.06
CA ASP A 151 4.33 0.92 -12.63
C ASP A 151 5.48 0.66 -11.65
N GLY A 152 6.57 0.07 -12.15
CA GLY A 152 7.74 -0.23 -11.36
C GLY A 152 9.04 -0.09 -12.16
N TYR A 153 10.15 -0.19 -11.44
CA TYR A 153 11.48 -0.18 -12.03
C TYR A 153 11.80 -1.52 -12.68
N LEU A 154 12.35 -1.49 -13.88
CA LEU A 154 12.86 -2.66 -14.56
C LEU A 154 14.39 -2.68 -14.53
N PHE A 155 14.95 -3.79 -14.09
CA PHE A 155 16.39 -4.05 -14.08
C PHE A 155 16.71 -5.25 -14.96
N GLU A 156 17.83 -5.21 -15.65
CA GLU A 156 18.30 -6.28 -16.54
C GLU A 156 19.75 -6.62 -16.24
N THR A 157 20.09 -7.91 -16.26
CA THR A 157 21.48 -8.37 -16.29
C THR A 157 21.92 -8.72 -17.72
N ALA A 158 23.19 -8.44 -18.01
CA ALA A 158 23.82 -8.80 -19.28
C ALA A 158 24.31 -10.26 -19.31
N ASP A 159 24.25 -10.99 -18.18
CA ASP A 159 24.72 -12.37 -18.07
C ASP A 159 23.86 -13.30 -18.94
N GLU A 160 24.47 -14.00 -19.87
CA GLU A 160 23.75 -14.85 -20.84
C GLU A 160 23.11 -16.09 -20.19
N ASP A 161 23.60 -16.51 -19.02
CA ASP A 161 23.13 -17.67 -18.27
C ASP A 161 22.15 -17.34 -17.14
N ALA A 162 21.67 -16.10 -17.09
CA ALA A 162 20.75 -15.64 -16.03
C ALA A 162 19.38 -16.35 -16.03
N GLY A 163 18.93 -16.90 -17.17
CA GLY A 163 17.68 -17.66 -17.26
C GLY A 163 16.49 -16.85 -16.74
N GLU A 164 15.78 -17.41 -15.76
CA GLU A 164 14.61 -16.79 -15.11
C GLU A 164 14.97 -15.60 -14.19
N PHE A 165 16.24 -15.31 -13.99
CA PHE A 165 16.72 -14.17 -13.22
C PHE A 165 17.27 -13.05 -14.10
N ARG A 166 16.95 -13.06 -15.41
CA ARG A 166 17.43 -12.05 -16.35
C ARG A 166 16.88 -10.66 -16.07
N TYR A 167 15.61 -10.57 -15.72
CA TYR A 167 14.92 -9.32 -15.42
C TYR A 167 14.37 -9.34 -14.01
N PHE A 168 14.46 -8.19 -13.34
CA PHE A 168 13.71 -7.89 -12.11
C PHE A 168 12.83 -6.68 -12.39
N TYR A 169 11.54 -6.85 -12.14
CA TYR A 169 10.56 -5.78 -12.00
C TYR A 169 10.37 -5.54 -10.52
N MET A 170 10.52 -4.30 -10.06
CA MET A 170 10.42 -3.90 -8.66
C MET A 170 9.36 -2.81 -8.54
N MET A 171 8.36 -3.03 -7.72
CA MET A 171 7.46 -1.97 -7.28
C MET A 171 8.23 -0.99 -6.38
N PRO A 172 7.82 0.29 -6.30
CA PRO A 172 8.55 1.30 -5.52
C PRO A 172 8.40 1.15 -4.01
N ASP A 173 7.97 -0.02 -3.54
CA ASP A 173 7.78 -0.37 -2.14
C ASP A 173 9.11 -0.61 -1.43
N THR A 174 9.17 -0.26 -0.16
CA THR A 174 10.37 -0.48 0.66
C THR A 174 9.97 -0.95 2.05
N PRO A 175 10.86 -1.64 2.79
CA PRO A 175 10.59 -1.97 4.19
C PRO A 175 10.28 -0.74 5.06
N ALA A 176 10.68 0.44 4.59
CA ALA A 176 10.39 1.70 5.26
C ALA A 176 9.01 2.28 4.92
N THR A 177 8.38 1.89 3.84
CA THR A 177 7.06 2.40 3.40
C THR A 177 5.94 1.38 3.60
N THR A 178 6.12 0.17 3.13
CA THR A 178 5.13 -0.90 3.10
C THR A 178 5.51 -2.12 3.95
N TYR A 179 6.63 -2.06 4.67
CA TYR A 179 7.22 -3.13 5.49
C TYR A 179 7.73 -4.34 4.70
N HIS A 180 7.52 -4.41 3.41
CA HIS A 180 7.96 -5.48 2.51
C HIS A 180 8.37 -4.92 1.15
N LEU A 181 8.80 -5.80 0.26
CA LEU A 181 9.08 -5.50 -1.14
C LEU A 181 8.10 -6.26 -2.00
N GLU A 182 7.63 -5.65 -3.08
CA GLU A 182 6.90 -6.35 -4.14
C GLU A 182 7.70 -6.35 -5.43
N PHE A 183 7.85 -7.54 -6.04
CA PHE A 183 8.66 -7.69 -7.24
C PHE A 183 8.33 -8.95 -8.03
N ARG A 184 8.78 -8.94 -9.28
CA ARG A 184 8.79 -10.12 -10.14
C ARG A 184 10.17 -10.32 -10.73
N TYR A 185 10.49 -11.54 -11.11
CA TYR A 185 11.65 -11.85 -11.93
C TYR A 185 11.32 -12.90 -12.98
N GLY A 186 12.03 -12.86 -14.11
CA GLY A 186 11.77 -13.77 -15.22
C GLY A 186 12.70 -13.57 -16.40
N SER A 187 12.52 -14.42 -17.41
CA SER A 187 13.36 -14.46 -18.59
C SER A 187 12.97 -13.44 -19.68
N ASN A 188 11.78 -12.86 -19.62
CA ASN A 188 11.35 -11.84 -20.57
C ASN A 188 10.32 -10.85 -19.99
N THR A 189 10.36 -9.65 -20.50
CA THR A 189 9.56 -8.52 -20.01
C THR A 189 8.09 -8.58 -20.43
N GLU A 190 7.78 -9.21 -21.57
CA GLU A 190 6.41 -9.32 -22.06
C GLU A 190 5.56 -10.18 -21.11
N ASP A 191 6.12 -11.29 -20.63
CA ASP A 191 5.43 -12.15 -19.67
C ASP A 191 5.41 -11.56 -18.28
N LEU A 192 6.45 -10.84 -17.87
CA LEU A 192 6.47 -10.13 -16.59
C LEU A 192 5.41 -9.02 -16.49
N ALA A 193 5.06 -8.38 -17.60
CA ALA A 193 4.06 -7.32 -17.64
C ALA A 193 2.61 -7.81 -17.52
N LYS A 194 2.36 -9.13 -17.60
CA LYS A 194 1.01 -9.72 -17.56
C LYS A 194 0.68 -10.20 -16.16
N TYR A 195 -0.50 -9.85 -15.62
CA TYR A 195 -0.92 -10.32 -14.29
C TYR A 195 -1.89 -11.49 -14.37
N ASN A 196 -2.92 -11.42 -15.24
CA ASN A 196 -3.96 -12.43 -15.30
C ASN A 196 -3.73 -13.50 -16.38
N GLU A 197 -2.59 -13.46 -17.04
CA GLU A 197 -2.25 -14.38 -18.14
C GLU A 197 -0.74 -14.65 -18.19
N GLY A 198 -0.36 -15.70 -18.91
CA GLY A 198 1.03 -16.06 -19.10
C GLY A 198 1.61 -16.93 -17.98
N PRO A 199 2.92 -17.21 -18.03
CA PRO A 199 3.58 -18.17 -17.13
C PRO A 199 3.67 -17.67 -15.68
N TYR A 200 3.51 -16.37 -15.44
CA TYR A 200 3.57 -15.74 -14.12
C TYR A 200 2.20 -15.21 -13.66
N ALA A 201 1.09 -15.68 -14.27
CA ALA A 201 -0.23 -15.20 -13.90
C ALA A 201 -0.51 -15.43 -12.41
N TYR A 202 -1.10 -14.40 -11.75
CA TYR A 202 -1.44 -14.38 -10.32
C TYR A 202 -0.26 -14.54 -9.35
N TRP A 203 0.97 -14.27 -9.81
CA TRP A 203 2.16 -14.27 -8.96
C TRP A 203 2.77 -12.88 -8.87
N LEU A 204 3.04 -12.44 -7.65
CA LEU A 204 3.82 -11.25 -7.34
C LEU A 204 4.58 -11.53 -6.05
N ALA A 205 5.89 -11.70 -6.13
CA ALA A 205 6.70 -12.04 -4.97
C ALA A 205 6.66 -10.91 -3.94
N ALA A 206 6.38 -11.26 -2.68
CA ALA A 206 6.49 -10.35 -1.55
C ALA A 206 7.70 -10.73 -0.69
N GLY A 207 8.67 -9.83 -0.61
CA GLY A 207 9.91 -10.01 0.14
C GLY A 207 9.88 -9.33 1.50
N PHE A 208 10.12 -10.09 2.57
CA PHE A 208 10.15 -9.61 3.95
C PHE A 208 11.57 -9.68 4.52
N PRO A 209 12.08 -8.64 5.22
CA PRO A 209 13.44 -8.66 5.76
C PRO A 209 13.65 -9.82 6.74
N VAL A 210 14.72 -10.59 6.57
CA VAL A 210 15.03 -11.72 7.48
C VAL A 210 15.41 -11.29 8.90
N ASP A 211 15.72 -10.02 9.10
CA ASP A 211 16.05 -9.40 10.39
C ASP A 211 14.93 -8.49 10.91
N ALA A 212 13.70 -8.66 10.41
CA ALA A 212 12.53 -7.94 10.88
C ALA A 212 12.30 -8.17 12.38
N ASP A 213 12.03 -7.11 13.10
CA ASP A 213 11.66 -7.18 14.52
C ASP A 213 10.13 -7.42 14.70
N GLU A 214 9.72 -7.62 15.96
CA GLU A 214 8.30 -7.87 16.28
C GLU A 214 7.40 -6.66 15.91
N GLU A 215 7.91 -5.44 15.95
CA GLU A 215 7.16 -4.24 15.59
C GLU A 215 6.86 -4.24 14.07
N MET A 216 7.87 -4.53 13.26
CA MET A 216 7.69 -4.63 11.80
C MET A 216 6.73 -5.77 11.42
N ILE A 217 6.79 -6.92 12.10
CA ILE A 217 5.86 -8.04 11.88
C ILE A 217 4.42 -7.62 12.21
N LYS A 218 4.25 -6.94 13.34
CA LYS A 218 2.94 -6.41 13.73
C LYS A 218 2.42 -5.41 12.70
N ASP A 219 3.28 -4.51 12.26
CA ASP A 219 2.90 -3.44 11.32
C ASP A 219 2.48 -4.01 9.96
N VAL A 220 3.24 -4.97 9.40
CA VAL A 220 2.87 -5.58 8.11
C VAL A 220 1.59 -6.41 8.21
N ILE A 221 1.37 -7.15 9.30
CA ILE A 221 0.11 -7.88 9.51
C ILE A 221 -1.06 -6.90 9.61
N THR A 222 -0.89 -5.81 10.36
CA THR A 222 -1.92 -4.79 10.52
C THR A 222 -2.23 -4.14 9.17
N LEU A 223 -1.22 -3.77 8.40
CA LEU A 223 -1.39 -3.21 7.06
C LEU A 223 -2.13 -4.20 6.14
N PHE A 224 -1.70 -5.46 6.10
CA PHE A 224 -2.36 -6.48 5.29
C PHE A 224 -3.83 -6.68 5.66
N CYS A 225 -4.16 -6.69 6.96
CA CYS A 225 -5.54 -6.76 7.42
C CYS A 225 -6.34 -5.54 6.95
N LEU A 226 -5.76 -4.34 7.07
CA LEU A 226 -6.41 -3.10 6.66
C LEU A 226 -6.70 -3.06 5.16
N GLU A 227 -5.77 -3.49 4.33
CA GLU A 227 -5.90 -3.50 2.87
C GLU A 227 -6.89 -4.55 2.33
N ASN A 228 -7.05 -5.66 3.06
CA ASN A 228 -7.84 -6.80 2.59
C ASN A 228 -9.16 -7.00 3.35
N MET A 229 -9.51 -6.13 4.28
CA MET A 229 -10.82 -6.15 4.91
C MET A 229 -11.81 -5.29 4.14
N ASP A 230 -13.02 -5.82 3.94
CA ASP A 230 -14.12 -5.04 3.38
C ASP A 230 -14.70 -4.12 4.46
N TYR A 231 -14.31 -2.84 4.41
CA TYR A 231 -14.82 -1.81 5.32
C TYR A 231 -16.29 -1.46 5.08
N SER A 232 -16.87 -1.86 3.96
CA SER A 232 -18.31 -1.69 3.71
C SER A 232 -19.17 -2.48 4.68
N ALA A 233 -18.57 -3.48 5.36
CA ALA A 233 -19.21 -4.24 6.43
C ALA A 233 -19.17 -3.57 7.81
N HIS A 234 -18.77 -2.30 7.91
CA HIS A 234 -18.86 -1.54 9.15
C HIS A 234 -20.30 -1.59 9.67
N THR A 235 -20.44 -2.08 10.89
CA THR A 235 -21.75 -2.24 11.53
C THR A 235 -22.47 -0.89 11.59
N GLU A 236 -23.81 -0.88 11.53
CA GLU A 236 -24.60 0.33 11.70
C GLU A 236 -24.18 1.11 12.98
N GLU A 237 -23.63 0.42 13.98
CA GLU A 237 -23.09 0.98 15.20
C GLU A 237 -21.81 1.82 14.96
N ALA A 238 -20.85 1.33 14.15
CA ALA A 238 -19.64 2.07 13.82
C ALA A 238 -19.95 3.30 12.95
N LEU A 239 -20.89 3.18 12.01
CA LEU A 239 -21.35 4.30 11.16
C LEU A 239 -22.14 5.33 11.98
N GLY A 240 -22.92 4.90 12.99
CA GLY A 240 -23.59 5.79 13.92
C GLY A 240 -22.63 6.66 14.71
N GLN A 241 -21.47 6.11 15.10
CA GLN A 241 -20.43 6.84 15.81
C GLN A 241 -19.85 8.02 14.99
N LEU A 242 -19.72 7.91 13.67
CA LEU A 242 -19.23 9.02 12.83
C LEU A 242 -20.10 10.26 12.95
N THR A 243 -21.42 10.09 12.94
CA THR A 243 -22.37 11.19 13.10
C THR A 243 -22.36 11.74 14.53
N ASP A 244 -22.39 10.87 15.52
CA ASP A 244 -22.40 11.26 16.94
C ASP A 244 -21.11 11.98 17.35
N LEU A 245 -19.97 11.57 16.80
CA LEU A 245 -18.66 12.22 17.00
C LEU A 245 -18.50 13.49 16.16
N GLY A 246 -19.40 13.75 15.22
CA GLY A 246 -19.39 14.95 14.42
C GLY A 246 -18.45 14.92 13.21
N PHE A 247 -18.07 13.75 12.72
CA PHE A 247 -17.19 13.61 11.55
C PHE A 247 -17.90 13.80 10.22
N THR A 248 -19.22 13.55 10.16
CA THR A 248 -20.03 13.73 8.95
C THR A 248 -20.15 15.20 8.56
N GLY A 249 -20.28 15.47 7.27
CA GLY A 249 -20.46 16.81 6.71
C GLY A 249 -19.35 17.24 5.76
N THR A 250 -19.23 18.55 5.56
CA THR A 250 -18.29 19.16 4.61
C THR A 250 -17.10 19.77 5.35
N TRP A 251 -15.92 19.55 4.82
CA TRP A 251 -14.66 19.99 5.36
C TRP A 251 -13.85 20.69 4.29
N GLN A 252 -13.24 21.82 4.60
CA GLN A 252 -12.38 22.55 3.69
C GLN A 252 -10.93 22.55 4.18
N ALA A 253 -10.00 22.15 3.34
CA ALA A 253 -8.59 22.14 3.67
C ALA A 253 -8.04 23.55 3.82
N ASP A 254 -7.23 23.79 4.84
CA ASP A 254 -6.35 24.95 4.92
C ASP A 254 -5.05 24.65 4.18
N LEU A 255 -4.93 25.18 2.98
CA LEU A 255 -3.74 25.03 2.13
C LEU A 255 -2.70 26.13 2.33
N THR A 256 -2.94 27.08 3.24
CA THR A 256 -2.01 28.18 3.54
C THR A 256 -0.60 27.74 3.92
N PRO A 257 -0.42 26.65 4.71
CA PRO A 257 0.90 26.17 5.07
C PRO A 257 1.78 25.71 3.91
N PHE A 258 1.15 25.38 2.76
CA PHE A 258 1.85 24.87 1.57
C PHE A 258 2.37 25.98 0.63
N GLY A 259 2.09 27.24 0.93
CA GLY A 259 2.62 28.42 0.23
C GLY A 259 1.67 29.11 -0.74
N GLU A 260 2.15 30.22 -1.31
CA GLU A 260 1.31 31.14 -2.12
C GLU A 260 0.74 30.48 -3.39
N SER A 261 1.41 29.46 -3.92
CA SER A 261 0.94 28.73 -5.10
C SER A 261 -0.40 28.01 -4.88
N TYR A 262 -0.71 27.70 -3.62
CA TYR A 262 -1.93 26.98 -3.22
C TYR A 262 -3.04 27.90 -2.72
N ALA A 263 -2.77 29.19 -2.56
CA ALA A 263 -3.72 30.15 -1.99
C ALA A 263 -5.02 30.31 -2.77
N ASN A 264 -5.04 29.91 -4.06
CA ASN A 264 -6.23 29.96 -4.92
C ASN A 264 -6.83 28.58 -5.20
N MET A 265 -6.33 27.53 -4.55
CA MET A 265 -6.86 26.18 -4.67
C MET A 265 -7.92 25.94 -3.60
N GLU A 266 -9.00 25.29 -4.01
CA GLU A 266 -10.05 24.84 -3.11
C GLU A 266 -10.01 23.32 -3.04
N LEU A 267 -9.82 22.76 -1.84
CA LEU A 267 -9.88 21.32 -1.59
C LEU A 267 -10.97 21.07 -0.56
N ILE A 268 -12.01 20.38 -0.98
CA ILE A 268 -13.20 20.06 -0.18
C ILE A 268 -13.28 18.56 0.02
N MET A 269 -13.56 18.14 1.24
CA MET A 269 -13.88 16.77 1.60
C MET A 269 -15.32 16.73 2.13
N THR A 270 -16.11 15.75 1.69
CA THR A 270 -17.43 15.48 2.26
C THR A 270 -17.47 14.05 2.78
N ILE A 271 -18.10 13.86 3.93
CA ILE A 271 -18.34 12.54 4.55
C ILE A 271 -19.84 12.46 4.85
N ASP A 272 -20.51 11.46 4.31
CA ASP A 272 -21.94 11.23 4.55
C ASP A 272 -22.19 10.40 5.82
N GLU A 273 -23.47 10.20 6.16
CA GLU A 273 -23.89 9.44 7.35
C GLU A 273 -23.54 7.94 7.27
N LYS A 274 -23.16 7.45 6.09
CA LYS A 274 -22.74 6.06 5.87
C LYS A 274 -21.22 5.89 5.88
N GLY A 275 -20.47 6.97 6.14
CA GLY A 275 -19.04 6.98 6.10
C GLY A 275 -18.45 7.12 4.70
N HIS A 276 -19.29 7.12 3.65
CA HIS A 276 -18.79 7.36 2.29
C HIS A 276 -18.38 8.81 2.13
N GLY A 277 -17.21 9.02 1.57
CA GLY A 277 -16.64 10.35 1.40
C GLY A 277 -16.05 10.56 0.01
N ILE A 278 -16.01 11.82 -0.39
CA ILE A 278 -15.34 12.27 -1.61
C ILE A 278 -14.45 13.48 -1.31
N THR A 279 -13.40 13.64 -2.10
CA THR A 279 -12.66 14.90 -2.16
C THR A 279 -12.83 15.56 -3.52
N LEU A 280 -12.95 16.89 -3.49
CA LEU A 280 -13.06 17.73 -4.68
C LEU A 280 -11.92 18.76 -4.66
N MET A 281 -11.15 18.84 -5.74
CA MET A 281 -10.20 19.93 -5.95
C MET A 281 -10.73 20.86 -7.03
N ASN A 282 -10.94 22.13 -6.69
CA ASN A 282 -11.50 23.12 -7.60
C ASN A 282 -12.80 22.61 -8.29
N GLY A 283 -13.64 21.87 -7.55
CA GLY A 283 -14.90 21.32 -8.03
C GLY A 283 -14.78 20.01 -8.83
N GLN A 284 -13.59 19.48 -9.04
CA GLN A 284 -13.37 18.17 -9.68
C GLN A 284 -13.12 17.10 -8.63
N GLN A 285 -13.82 15.97 -8.74
CA GLN A 285 -13.60 14.84 -7.83
C GLN A 285 -12.18 14.26 -8.02
N THR A 286 -11.47 14.10 -6.92
CA THR A 286 -10.09 13.62 -6.88
C THR A 286 -9.93 12.31 -6.13
N ALA A 287 -10.81 12.04 -5.17
CA ALA A 287 -10.83 10.77 -4.46
C ALA A 287 -12.25 10.37 -4.06
N ASP A 288 -12.41 9.09 -3.84
CA ASP A 288 -13.56 8.40 -3.27
C ASP A 288 -13.01 7.56 -2.11
N PHE A 289 -13.65 7.60 -0.93
CA PHE A 289 -13.08 6.95 0.25
C PHE A 289 -14.15 6.53 1.25
N GLU A 290 -13.79 5.63 2.15
CA GLU A 290 -14.59 5.22 3.30
C GLU A 290 -13.97 5.76 4.59
N ALA A 291 -14.77 6.41 5.41
CA ALA A 291 -14.36 6.90 6.72
C ALA A 291 -14.90 5.99 7.83
N TYR A 292 -14.13 5.78 8.87
CA TYR A 292 -14.52 5.02 10.05
C TYR A 292 -13.94 5.64 11.32
N ALA A 293 -14.61 5.42 12.44
CA ALA A 293 -14.12 5.89 13.73
C ALA A 293 -12.92 5.06 14.18
N LEU A 294 -11.82 5.74 14.55
CA LEU A 294 -10.65 5.12 15.15
C LEU A 294 -10.80 5.10 16.67
N ASP A 295 -10.63 3.93 17.28
CA ASP A 295 -10.41 3.83 18.72
C ASP A 295 -8.92 4.08 19.01
N ASN A 296 -8.58 5.34 19.30
CA ASN A 296 -7.23 5.73 19.67
C ASN A 296 -6.94 5.56 21.18
N GLY A 297 -7.64 4.65 21.85
CA GLY A 297 -7.50 4.42 23.28
C GLY A 297 -7.94 5.63 24.10
N GLU A 298 -7.12 6.12 25.03
CA GLU A 298 -7.50 7.17 25.99
C GLU A 298 -7.98 8.51 25.37
N LYS A 299 -7.94 8.69 24.06
CA LYS A 299 -8.27 9.96 23.39
C LYS A 299 -9.44 9.94 22.42
N GLY A 300 -9.95 8.79 22.02
CA GLY A 300 -11.24 8.60 21.31
C GLY A 300 -11.66 9.54 20.17
N ASP A 301 -10.83 10.51 19.77
CA ASP A 301 -11.24 11.65 18.97
C ASP A 301 -10.70 11.59 17.53
N GLY A 302 -10.50 10.39 16.99
CA GLY A 302 -9.93 10.19 15.65
C GLY A 302 -10.87 9.48 14.69
N ILE A 303 -10.72 9.76 13.39
CA ILE A 303 -11.24 8.93 12.31
C ILE A 303 -10.10 8.38 11.47
N GLY A 304 -10.24 7.12 11.04
CA GLY A 304 -9.51 6.61 9.89
C GLY A 304 -10.25 6.97 8.62
N ILE A 305 -9.50 7.30 7.59
CA ILE A 305 -10.03 7.45 6.24
C ILE A 305 -9.33 6.41 5.38
N TYR A 306 -10.10 5.46 4.88
CA TYR A 306 -9.66 4.50 3.88
C TYR A 306 -9.97 5.06 2.51
N VAL A 307 -8.94 5.42 1.76
CA VAL A 307 -9.11 6.00 0.44
C VAL A 307 -9.00 4.90 -0.60
N ALA A 308 -10.14 4.46 -1.14
CA ALA A 308 -10.16 3.71 -2.38
C ALA A 308 -10.08 4.74 -3.52
N PHE A 309 -8.91 4.90 -4.11
CA PHE A 309 -8.76 5.86 -5.20
C PHE A 309 -9.52 5.41 -6.45
N SER A 310 -10.19 6.36 -7.10
CA SER A 310 -10.81 6.16 -8.42
C SER A 310 -9.77 5.90 -9.52
N ASN A 311 -8.50 6.19 -9.23
CA ASN A 311 -7.36 5.85 -10.06
C ASN A 311 -6.76 4.54 -9.53
N PRO A 312 -6.80 3.44 -10.30
CA PRO A 312 -6.22 2.15 -9.87
C PRO A 312 -4.70 2.18 -9.68
N GLU A 313 -4.01 3.27 -10.04
CA GLU A 313 -2.58 3.48 -9.80
C GLU A 313 -2.26 3.98 -8.37
N GLN A 314 -3.27 4.18 -7.53
CA GLN A 314 -3.08 4.68 -6.17
C GLN A 314 -3.56 3.63 -5.18
N GLU A 315 -2.66 3.17 -4.34
CA GLU A 315 -2.98 2.25 -3.25
C GLU A 315 -3.91 2.90 -2.22
N ALA A 316 -4.80 2.09 -1.66
CA ALA A 316 -5.65 2.51 -0.58
C ALA A 316 -4.80 2.69 0.69
N GLU A 317 -4.90 3.84 1.33
CA GLU A 317 -4.18 4.12 2.56
C GLU A 317 -5.10 4.50 3.71
N ASP A 318 -4.65 4.12 4.90
CA ASP A 318 -5.31 4.45 6.15
C ASP A 318 -4.69 5.73 6.73
N ALA A 319 -5.46 6.81 6.72
CA ALA A 319 -5.01 8.11 7.18
C ALA A 319 -5.70 8.49 8.51
N PRO A 320 -4.98 8.47 9.64
CA PRO A 320 -5.55 8.83 10.93
C PRO A 320 -5.68 10.36 11.06
N TYR A 321 -6.91 10.85 11.05
CA TYR A 321 -7.22 12.24 11.34
C TYR A 321 -7.64 12.42 12.79
N LEU A 322 -7.10 13.42 13.45
CA LEU A 322 -7.50 13.81 14.80
C LEU A 322 -8.43 15.02 14.76
N MET A 323 -9.57 14.94 15.44
CA MET A 323 -10.47 16.06 15.61
C MET A 323 -10.01 16.95 16.76
N THR A 324 -9.94 18.25 16.50
CA THR A 324 -9.59 19.28 17.47
C THR A 324 -10.47 20.52 17.29
N VAL A 325 -10.34 21.47 18.21
CA VAL A 325 -10.95 22.79 18.07
C VAL A 325 -9.84 23.81 18.01
N ASN A 326 -9.80 24.63 16.95
CA ASN A 326 -8.78 25.66 16.81
C ASN A 326 -9.05 26.90 17.69
N GLU A 327 -8.14 27.88 17.71
CA GLU A 327 -8.23 29.10 18.49
C GLU A 327 -9.47 29.95 18.17
N ASN A 328 -10.04 29.78 16.97
CA ASN A 328 -11.27 30.46 16.53
C ASN A 328 -12.55 29.73 16.91
N GLY A 329 -12.44 28.58 17.61
CA GLY A 329 -13.58 27.74 18.02
C GLY A 329 -14.15 26.89 16.89
N GLN A 330 -13.42 26.72 15.79
CA GLN A 330 -13.84 25.88 14.67
C GLN A 330 -13.37 24.44 14.89
N THR A 331 -14.21 23.48 14.51
CA THR A 331 -13.85 22.06 14.49
C THR A 331 -12.90 21.81 13.32
N VAL A 332 -11.79 21.14 13.59
CA VAL A 332 -10.71 20.87 12.63
C VAL A 332 -10.33 19.40 12.68
N LEU A 333 -10.26 18.76 11.53
CA LEU A 333 -9.58 17.48 11.36
C LEU A 333 -8.13 17.73 10.97
N THR A 334 -7.20 17.15 11.69
CA THR A 334 -5.77 17.36 11.47
C THR A 334 -5.09 16.04 11.18
N LEU A 335 -4.37 16.00 10.08
CA LEU A 335 -3.46 14.94 9.71
C LEU A 335 -2.04 15.48 9.79
N THR A 336 -1.19 14.84 10.59
CA THR A 336 0.20 15.27 10.79
C THR A 336 1.17 14.27 10.17
N ALA A 337 2.06 14.77 9.32
CA ALA A 337 3.11 14.07 8.60
C ALA A 337 4.49 14.52 9.03
N ASP A 338 5.49 13.73 8.64
CA ASP A 338 6.87 14.14 8.71
C ASP A 338 7.13 15.42 7.87
N ASP A 339 6.43 15.57 6.74
CA ASP A 339 6.57 16.68 5.78
C ASP A 339 5.62 17.85 6.03
N GLY A 340 4.74 17.75 7.02
CA GLY A 340 3.81 18.83 7.34
C GLY A 340 2.49 18.37 7.94
N THR A 341 1.61 19.32 8.14
CA THR A 341 0.30 19.11 8.72
C THR A 341 -0.75 19.67 7.77
N ILE A 342 -1.73 18.84 7.40
CA ILE A 342 -2.93 19.32 6.73
C ILE A 342 -4.08 19.44 7.73
N SER A 343 -4.80 20.56 7.66
CA SER A 343 -5.96 20.80 8.51
C SER A 343 -7.19 21.03 7.66
N TRP A 344 -8.29 20.40 8.04
CA TRP A 344 -9.57 20.50 7.38
C TRP A 344 -10.57 21.18 8.33
N ILE A 345 -11.09 22.31 7.95
CA ILE A 345 -12.00 23.11 8.76
C ILE A 345 -13.43 22.71 8.41
N LYS A 346 -14.21 22.33 9.41
CA LYS A 346 -15.62 21.97 9.23
C LYS A 346 -16.43 23.17 8.76
N GLN A 347 -17.18 22.97 7.70
CA GLN A 347 -18.08 23.98 7.16
C GLN A 347 -19.45 23.91 7.86
N ALA A 348 -20.11 25.05 7.97
CA ALA A 348 -21.48 25.10 8.49
C ALA A 348 -22.41 24.35 7.51
N ALA A 349 -23.36 23.57 8.05
CA ALA A 349 -24.41 23.01 7.22
C ALA A 349 -25.24 24.16 6.62
N GLU A 350 -25.41 24.15 5.29
CA GLU A 350 -26.30 25.11 4.61
C GLU A 350 -27.77 24.86 4.91
#